data_036923f727c50e483c4820cd05a8651d
#
_entry.id   036923f727c50e483c4820cd05a8651d
#
_cell.length_a   1.000
_cell.length_b   1.000
_cell.length_c   1.000
_cell.angle_alpha   90.00
_cell.angle_beta   90.00
_cell.angle_gamma   90.00
#
_symmetry.space_group_name_H-M   'P 1'
#
loop_
_entity.id
_entity.type
_entity.pdbx_description
1 polymer ?
#
loop_
_entity_poly.entity_id
_entity_poly.type
_entity_poly.pdbx_seq_one_letter_code
_entity_poly.pdbx_strand_id
1 'polypeptide(L)'
;EKRDGADLPLHLTMTNGHTLDCDVIMMGVGRRPNTEGLGCENAGVELNEKGAIPVNEWSKTDVDTVWAVGDVTDRVALTPVAIREGHAFAETEFYDKPWHFDHSDIPTAVFTQPEVGTVGMTEADARKEFGEIDIYKTRFKPMKNALNGDQTRILMKLVVRASDEKVLGVHIVGDDAAEMIQMVGIAVKMGATKPDFDRTCALHPSSAEELVTMRQKWIPDVQAT
;
A
#
# COMPACT_ATOMS: atom_id res chain seq x y z
N GLU A 1 -23.68 0.47 21.92
CA GLU A 1 -23.84 -0.20 23.21
C GLU A 1 -24.67 -1.47 23.03
N LYS A 2 -24.19 -2.60 23.54
CA LYS A 2 -24.96 -3.83 23.60
C LYS A 2 -25.87 -3.74 24.81
N ARG A 3 -27.17 -3.69 24.59
CA ARG A 3 -28.14 -3.79 25.72
C ARG A 3 -28.37 -5.25 26.06
N ASP A 4 -28.06 -5.66 27.28
CA ASP A 4 -28.33 -7.01 27.75
C ASP A 4 -29.82 -7.35 27.64
N GLY A 5 -30.14 -8.45 26.97
CA GLY A 5 -31.39 -9.17 27.11
C GLY A 5 -32.56 -8.81 26.20
N ALA A 6 -32.35 -8.10 25.07
CA ALA A 6 -33.42 -7.92 24.09
C ALA A 6 -32.87 -8.06 22.67
N ASP A 7 -33.64 -8.67 21.77
CA ASP A 7 -33.47 -8.64 20.29
C ASP A 7 -33.73 -7.22 19.76
N LEU A 8 -33.03 -6.22 20.33
CA LEU A 8 -33.15 -4.83 19.88
C LEU A 8 -31.99 -4.53 18.92
N PRO A 9 -32.24 -3.79 17.84
CA PRO A 9 -31.20 -3.39 16.91
C PRO A 9 -30.10 -2.60 17.64
N LEU A 10 -28.83 -2.73 17.15
CA LEU A 10 -27.74 -1.91 17.62
C LEU A 10 -27.92 -0.49 17.08
N HIS A 11 -27.73 0.51 17.94
CA HIS A 11 -27.79 1.91 17.53
C HIS A 11 -26.36 2.44 17.30
N LEU A 12 -26.04 2.79 16.06
CA LEU A 12 -24.80 3.47 15.70
C LEU A 12 -25.06 4.97 15.61
N THR A 13 -24.36 5.77 16.41
CA THR A 13 -24.36 7.23 16.31
C THR A 13 -23.07 7.71 15.69
N MET A 14 -23.14 8.44 14.58
CA MET A 14 -22.01 9.03 13.89
C MET A 14 -21.65 10.40 14.44
N THR A 15 -20.45 10.86 14.21
CA THR A 15 -19.93 12.17 14.70
C THR A 15 -20.72 13.38 14.17
N ASN A 16 -21.41 13.23 13.03
CA ASN A 16 -22.31 14.26 12.45
C ASN A 16 -23.73 14.22 13.06
N GLY A 17 -23.98 13.39 14.08
CA GLY A 17 -25.28 13.26 14.77
C GLY A 17 -26.28 12.32 14.07
N HIS A 18 -25.95 11.74 12.91
CA HIS A 18 -26.82 10.74 12.31
C HIS A 18 -26.80 9.44 13.10
N THR A 19 -27.93 8.78 13.20
CA THR A 19 -28.10 7.46 13.83
C THR A 19 -28.51 6.43 12.79
N LEU A 20 -28.04 5.20 12.97
CA LEU A 20 -28.41 4.05 12.16
C LEU A 20 -28.69 2.87 13.08
N ASP A 21 -29.86 2.23 12.89
CA ASP A 21 -30.19 0.98 13.53
C ASP A 21 -29.72 -0.19 12.66
N CYS A 22 -29.04 -1.15 13.26
CA CYS A 22 -28.48 -2.31 12.56
C CYS A 22 -28.41 -3.53 13.47
N ASP A 23 -28.40 -4.71 12.89
CA ASP A 23 -28.30 -5.98 13.64
C ASP A 23 -26.86 -6.30 14.00
N VAL A 24 -25.90 -5.87 13.18
CA VAL A 24 -24.47 -6.12 13.36
C VAL A 24 -23.65 -4.88 13.00
N ILE A 25 -22.68 -4.56 13.83
CA ILE A 25 -21.66 -3.53 13.54
C ILE A 25 -20.31 -4.22 13.31
N MET A 26 -19.77 -4.07 12.10
CA MET A 26 -18.41 -4.53 11.77
C MET A 26 -17.40 -3.40 12.02
N MET A 27 -16.45 -3.64 12.91
CA MET A 27 -15.37 -2.68 13.24
C MET A 27 -14.08 -3.08 12.50
N GLY A 28 -13.87 -2.53 11.31
CA GLY A 28 -12.65 -2.71 10.50
C GLY A 28 -11.67 -1.55 10.65
N VAL A 29 -11.36 -1.15 11.89
CA VAL A 29 -10.66 0.12 12.21
C VAL A 29 -9.15 -0.04 12.44
N GLY A 30 -8.56 -1.13 12.01
CA GLY A 30 -7.13 -1.39 12.13
C GLY A 30 -6.81 -2.76 12.73
N ARG A 31 -5.54 -2.96 13.02
CA ARG A 31 -4.97 -4.20 13.59
C ARG A 31 -4.09 -3.86 14.78
N ARG A 32 -3.92 -4.82 15.66
CA ARG A 32 -2.91 -4.81 16.71
C ARG A 32 -2.16 -6.14 16.71
N PRO A 33 -0.89 -6.17 17.10
CA PRO A 33 -0.15 -7.41 17.27
C PRO A 33 -0.87 -8.35 18.22
N ASN A 34 -0.93 -9.64 17.90
CA ASN A 34 -1.56 -10.65 18.74
C ASN A 34 -0.49 -11.36 19.56
N THR A 35 0.04 -10.68 20.57
CA THR A 35 1.12 -11.14 21.46
C THR A 35 0.64 -11.54 22.85
N GLU A 36 -0.62 -11.26 23.19
CA GLU A 36 -1.22 -11.58 24.49
C GLU A 36 -1.21 -13.10 24.71
N GLY A 37 -0.62 -13.52 25.84
CA GLY A 37 -0.51 -14.93 26.20
C GLY A 37 0.54 -15.74 25.41
N LEU A 38 1.35 -15.08 24.56
CA LEU A 38 2.43 -15.75 23.83
C LEU A 38 3.63 -16.10 24.72
N GLY A 39 3.76 -15.46 25.88
CA GLY A 39 4.86 -15.73 26.82
C GLY A 39 6.19 -15.10 26.39
N CYS A 40 6.16 -13.98 25.67
CA CYS A 40 7.35 -13.25 25.23
C CYS A 40 8.28 -12.94 26.41
N GLU A 41 7.73 -12.59 27.54
CA GLU A 41 8.44 -12.29 28.78
C GLU A 41 9.28 -13.47 29.31
N ASN A 42 8.80 -14.71 29.09
CA ASN A 42 9.52 -15.91 29.52
C ASN A 42 10.76 -16.17 28.64
N ALA A 43 10.73 -15.66 27.43
CA ALA A 43 11.86 -15.71 26.48
C ALA A 43 12.78 -14.50 26.59
N GLY A 44 12.46 -13.53 27.45
CA GLY A 44 13.19 -12.28 27.60
C GLY A 44 12.95 -11.27 26.46
N VAL A 45 11.89 -11.46 25.67
CA VAL A 45 11.52 -10.56 24.57
C VAL A 45 10.62 -9.46 25.11
N GLU A 46 11.07 -8.22 25.02
CA GLU A 46 10.30 -7.03 25.42
C GLU A 46 9.41 -6.58 24.26
N LEU A 47 8.13 -6.32 24.55
CA LEU A 47 7.20 -5.77 23.58
C LEU A 47 7.29 -4.24 23.57
N ASN A 48 7.05 -3.63 22.39
CA ASN A 48 6.94 -2.17 22.32
C ASN A 48 5.60 -1.65 22.87
N GLU A 49 5.42 -0.33 22.90
CA GLU A 49 4.20 0.33 23.43
C GLU A 49 2.90 -0.11 22.74
N LYS A 50 2.99 -0.61 21.50
CA LYS A 50 1.84 -1.13 20.75
C LYS A 50 1.61 -2.62 20.95
N GLY A 51 2.43 -3.28 21.76
CA GLY A 51 2.40 -4.73 21.97
C GLY A 51 3.04 -5.54 20.84
N ALA A 52 3.81 -4.93 19.94
CA ALA A 52 4.54 -5.62 18.89
C ALA A 52 5.88 -6.16 19.39
N ILE A 53 6.40 -7.19 18.73
CA ILE A 53 7.75 -7.72 18.93
C ILE A 53 8.72 -6.89 18.09
N PRO A 54 9.62 -6.09 18.71
CA PRO A 54 10.63 -5.34 17.98
C PRO A 54 11.64 -6.29 17.35
N VAL A 55 11.99 -6.01 16.10
CA VAL A 55 13.00 -6.77 15.35
C VAL A 55 13.86 -5.83 14.50
N ASN A 56 15.07 -6.27 14.19
CA ASN A 56 15.95 -5.61 13.25
C ASN A 56 15.57 -5.94 11.79
N GLU A 57 16.35 -5.48 10.82
CA GLU A 57 16.17 -5.74 9.39
C GLU A 57 16.18 -7.23 9.02
N TRP A 58 16.85 -8.06 9.83
CA TRP A 58 16.93 -9.51 9.68
C TRP A 58 15.78 -10.26 10.37
N SER A 59 14.76 -9.54 10.83
CA SER A 59 13.65 -10.08 11.62
C SER A 59 14.07 -10.73 12.94
N LYS A 60 15.27 -10.39 13.45
CA LYS A 60 15.83 -10.91 14.71
C LYS A 60 15.49 -9.94 15.85
N THR A 61 15.07 -10.47 16.99
CA THR A 61 14.88 -9.71 18.23
C THR A 61 16.21 -9.43 18.93
N ASP A 62 16.21 -8.73 20.05
CA ASP A 62 17.37 -8.56 20.92
C ASP A 62 17.78 -9.85 21.63
N VAL A 63 16.96 -10.90 21.58
CA VAL A 63 17.28 -12.23 22.12
C VAL A 63 17.86 -13.10 21.02
N ASP A 64 19.09 -13.57 21.18
CA ASP A 64 19.90 -14.22 20.13
C ASP A 64 19.23 -15.44 19.44
N THR A 65 18.28 -16.08 20.10
CA THR A 65 17.59 -17.30 19.60
C THR A 65 16.15 -17.06 19.19
N VAL A 66 15.71 -15.79 19.10
CA VAL A 66 14.32 -15.45 18.83
C VAL A 66 14.21 -14.51 17.63
N TRP A 67 13.38 -14.86 16.67
CA TRP A 67 13.00 -14.08 15.51
C TRP A 67 11.48 -13.88 15.50
N ALA A 68 11.02 -12.81 14.86
CA ALA A 68 9.60 -12.58 14.62
C ALA A 68 9.36 -12.05 13.21
N VAL A 69 8.33 -12.55 12.53
CA VAL A 69 7.95 -12.18 11.17
C VAL A 69 6.46 -11.88 11.08
N GLY A 70 6.08 -11.08 10.10
CA GLY A 70 4.69 -10.75 9.82
C GLY A 70 4.06 -9.76 10.80
N ASP A 71 2.74 -9.83 10.91
CA ASP A 71 1.89 -8.84 11.61
C ASP A 71 2.28 -8.62 13.07
N VAL A 72 2.88 -9.62 13.72
CA VAL A 72 3.32 -9.53 15.11
C VAL A 72 4.42 -8.49 15.34
N THR A 73 5.14 -8.11 14.27
CA THR A 73 6.21 -7.09 14.30
C THR A 73 5.71 -5.66 14.09
N ASP A 74 4.43 -5.48 13.70
CA ASP A 74 3.79 -4.18 13.38
C ASP A 74 4.55 -3.35 12.33
N ARG A 75 5.29 -3.99 11.40
CA ARG A 75 5.97 -3.32 10.29
C ARG A 75 5.00 -3.09 9.13
N VAL A 76 4.72 -4.12 8.34
CA VAL A 76 3.77 -4.08 7.22
C VAL A 76 2.85 -5.28 7.31
N ALA A 77 1.59 -5.07 7.68
CA ALA A 77 0.60 -6.13 7.92
C ALA A 77 -0.02 -6.64 6.61
N LEU A 78 0.79 -7.32 5.78
CA LEU A 78 0.40 -7.94 4.51
C LEU A 78 0.92 -9.38 4.46
N THR A 79 0.06 -10.32 4.08
CA THR A 79 0.42 -11.73 3.96
C THR A 79 1.65 -11.98 3.08
N PRO A 80 1.80 -11.37 1.88
CA PRO A 80 3.01 -11.55 1.07
C PRO A 80 4.29 -11.06 1.76
N VAL A 81 4.21 -10.02 2.58
CA VAL A 81 5.34 -9.50 3.36
C VAL A 81 5.76 -10.53 4.40
N ALA A 82 4.82 -11.04 5.19
CA ALA A 82 5.09 -12.07 6.19
C ALA A 82 5.76 -13.32 5.56
N ILE A 83 5.28 -13.74 4.38
CA ILE A 83 5.87 -14.85 3.63
C ILE A 83 7.32 -14.55 3.21
N ARG A 84 7.58 -13.34 2.70
CA ARG A 84 8.93 -12.95 2.25
C ARG A 84 9.91 -12.80 3.43
N GLU A 85 9.44 -12.25 4.54
CA GLU A 85 10.22 -12.20 5.79
C GLU A 85 10.56 -13.62 6.30
N GLY A 86 9.58 -14.54 6.28
CA GLY A 86 9.79 -15.92 6.65
C GLY A 86 10.76 -16.66 5.73
N HIS A 87 10.72 -16.41 4.41
CA HIS A 87 11.70 -16.95 3.47
C HIS A 87 13.10 -16.39 3.74
N ALA A 88 13.24 -15.07 3.97
CA ALA A 88 14.52 -14.44 4.28
C ALA A 88 15.13 -15.04 5.55
N PHE A 89 14.33 -15.19 6.60
CA PHE A 89 14.74 -15.86 7.84
C PHE A 89 15.22 -17.29 7.57
N ALA A 90 14.41 -18.11 6.88
CA ALA A 90 14.75 -19.50 6.65
C ALA A 90 16.02 -19.68 5.80
N GLU A 91 16.16 -18.90 4.74
CA GLU A 91 17.34 -18.96 3.86
C GLU A 91 18.61 -18.48 4.56
N THR A 92 18.51 -17.44 5.40
CA THR A 92 19.63 -16.91 6.17
C THR A 92 20.09 -17.87 7.25
N GLU A 93 19.16 -18.41 8.06
CA GLU A 93 19.51 -19.19 9.23
C GLU A 93 19.78 -20.68 8.94
N PHE A 94 19.20 -21.25 7.87
CA PHE A 94 19.25 -22.68 7.62
C PHE A 94 19.89 -23.08 6.27
N TYR A 95 20.06 -22.14 5.34
CA TYR A 95 20.54 -22.48 3.98
C TYR A 95 21.80 -21.73 3.55
N ASP A 96 22.44 -21.00 4.46
CA ASP A 96 23.66 -20.22 4.19
C ASP A 96 23.51 -19.25 3.00
N LYS A 97 22.33 -18.64 2.89
CA LYS A 97 21.99 -17.61 1.89
C LYS A 97 21.50 -16.35 2.57
N PRO A 98 22.42 -15.56 3.15
CA PRO A 98 22.02 -14.39 3.93
C PRO A 98 21.41 -13.31 3.06
N TRP A 99 20.16 -12.95 3.35
CA TRP A 99 19.47 -11.79 2.83
C TRP A 99 18.33 -11.39 3.78
N HIS A 100 17.95 -10.13 3.74
CA HIS A 100 16.80 -9.61 4.46
C HIS A 100 15.78 -9.03 3.48
N PHE A 101 14.50 -9.07 3.86
CA PHE A 101 13.44 -8.53 3.02
C PHE A 101 13.45 -7.00 3.07
N ASP A 102 13.56 -6.37 1.90
CA ASP A 102 13.45 -4.93 1.73
C ASP A 102 11.96 -4.52 1.71
N HIS A 103 11.54 -3.74 2.70
CA HIS A 103 10.18 -3.25 2.87
C HIS A 103 9.84 -2.03 2.01
N SER A 104 10.73 -1.60 1.12
CA SER A 104 10.43 -0.52 0.16
C SER A 104 9.61 -1.03 -1.01
N ASP A 105 8.83 -0.12 -1.61
CA ASP A 105 8.11 -0.34 -2.87
C ASP A 105 7.20 -1.58 -2.88
N ILE A 106 6.50 -1.82 -1.76
CA ILE A 106 5.53 -2.92 -1.66
C ILE A 106 4.23 -2.51 -2.35
N PRO A 107 3.80 -3.20 -3.42
CA PRO A 107 2.50 -2.96 -4.03
C PRO A 107 1.37 -3.23 -3.03
N THR A 108 0.44 -2.31 -2.94
CA THR A 108 -0.69 -2.38 -2.02
C THR A 108 -1.98 -1.98 -2.73
N ALA A 109 -3.08 -2.66 -2.43
CA ALA A 109 -4.38 -2.31 -2.96
C ALA A 109 -5.43 -2.20 -1.85
N VAL A 110 -6.39 -1.30 -2.05
CA VAL A 110 -7.63 -1.21 -1.27
C VAL A 110 -8.76 -1.57 -2.22
N PHE A 111 -9.47 -2.65 -1.89
CA PHE A 111 -10.52 -3.24 -2.74
C PHE A 111 -11.88 -2.55 -2.55
N THR A 112 -11.86 -1.23 -2.56
CA THR A 112 -13.06 -0.39 -2.64
C THR A 112 -13.63 -0.40 -4.07
N GLN A 113 -14.78 0.24 -4.28
CA GLN A 113 -15.36 0.49 -5.61
C GLN A 113 -15.45 2.00 -5.82
N PRO A 114 -14.56 2.60 -6.63
CA PRO A 114 -13.44 2.00 -7.38
C PRO A 114 -12.27 1.55 -6.50
N GLU A 115 -11.46 0.61 -7.02
CA GLU A 115 -10.23 0.15 -6.37
C GLU A 115 -9.18 1.26 -6.29
N VAL A 116 -8.30 1.14 -5.27
CA VAL A 116 -7.11 1.99 -5.14
C VAL A 116 -5.87 1.11 -5.09
N GLY A 117 -4.97 1.30 -6.03
CA GLY A 117 -3.66 0.63 -6.06
C GLY A 117 -2.53 1.64 -5.86
N THR A 118 -1.50 1.26 -5.10
CA THR A 118 -0.34 2.12 -4.84
C THR A 118 0.93 1.30 -4.71
N VAL A 119 2.05 1.84 -5.20
CA VAL A 119 3.40 1.32 -4.97
C VAL A 119 4.38 2.47 -4.87
N GLY A 120 5.36 2.34 -3.98
CA GLY A 120 6.36 3.37 -3.74
C GLY A 120 5.84 4.54 -2.91
N MET A 121 6.47 5.70 -3.06
CA MET A 121 6.27 6.86 -2.20
C MET A 121 5.03 7.68 -2.58
N THR A 122 4.37 8.22 -1.57
CA THR A 122 3.38 9.29 -1.80
C THR A 122 4.07 10.57 -2.26
N GLU A 123 3.33 11.47 -2.92
CA GLU A 123 3.87 12.78 -3.30
C GLU A 123 4.37 13.58 -2.09
N ALA A 124 3.66 13.50 -0.96
CA ALA A 124 4.03 14.22 0.26
C ALA A 124 5.36 13.72 0.83
N ASP A 125 5.53 12.39 0.91
CA ASP A 125 6.78 11.80 1.41
C ASP A 125 7.94 12.05 0.46
N ALA A 126 7.72 11.92 -0.85
CA ALA A 126 8.73 12.20 -1.86
C ALA A 126 9.20 13.66 -1.84
N ARG A 127 8.27 14.63 -1.67
CA ARG A 127 8.63 16.05 -1.51
C ARG A 127 9.40 16.31 -0.23
N LYS A 128 9.04 15.64 0.85
CA LYS A 128 9.72 15.78 2.14
C LYS A 128 11.16 15.26 2.07
N GLU A 129 11.38 14.14 1.36
CA GLU A 129 12.68 13.47 1.30
C GLU A 129 13.61 14.06 0.23
N PHE A 130 13.07 14.36 -0.97
CA PHE A 130 13.87 14.75 -2.14
C PHE A 130 13.68 16.21 -2.56
N GLY A 131 12.70 16.93 -2.01
CA GLY A 131 12.41 18.32 -2.36
C GLY A 131 11.67 18.44 -3.70
N GLU A 132 12.39 18.63 -4.81
CA GLU A 132 11.78 18.81 -6.13
C GLU A 132 11.31 17.51 -6.74
N ILE A 133 10.00 17.47 -7.03
CA ILE A 133 9.28 16.30 -7.55
C ILE A 133 8.44 16.72 -8.74
N ASP A 134 8.53 15.96 -9.81
CA ASP A 134 7.65 16.07 -10.97
C ASP A 134 6.46 15.11 -10.81
N ILE A 135 5.28 15.62 -11.09
CA ILE A 135 4.05 14.84 -11.07
C ILE A 135 3.53 14.70 -12.49
N TYR A 136 3.19 13.45 -12.84
CA TYR A 136 2.43 13.14 -14.05
C TYR A 136 1.11 12.56 -13.63
N LYS A 137 0.01 13.07 -14.16
CA LYS A 137 -1.33 12.68 -13.76
C LYS A 137 -2.29 12.72 -14.93
N THR A 138 -3.08 11.67 -15.06
CA THR A 138 -4.16 11.60 -16.06
C THR A 138 -5.45 11.12 -15.40
N ARG A 139 -6.58 11.58 -15.92
CA ARG A 139 -7.91 11.08 -15.57
C ARG A 139 -8.71 10.89 -16.84
N PHE A 140 -8.92 9.66 -17.22
CA PHE A 140 -9.51 9.29 -18.50
C PHE A 140 -10.69 8.34 -18.34
N LYS A 141 -11.47 8.19 -19.40
CA LYS A 141 -12.53 7.22 -19.53
C LYS A 141 -11.97 6.00 -20.27
N PRO A 142 -11.97 4.79 -19.68
CA PRO A 142 -11.52 3.58 -20.37
C PRO A 142 -12.26 3.36 -21.68
N MET A 143 -11.59 2.85 -22.70
CA MET A 143 -12.20 2.57 -24.01
C MET A 143 -13.40 1.62 -23.91
N LYS A 144 -13.35 0.61 -23.00
CA LYS A 144 -14.46 -0.30 -22.72
C LYS A 144 -15.77 0.44 -22.37
N ASN A 145 -15.66 1.63 -21.75
CA ASN A 145 -16.79 2.44 -21.33
C ASN A 145 -17.32 3.37 -22.42
N ALA A 146 -16.66 3.43 -23.59
CA ALA A 146 -17.11 4.26 -24.70
C ALA A 146 -18.42 3.74 -25.32
N LEU A 147 -18.61 2.41 -25.35
CA LEU A 147 -19.77 1.76 -25.99
C LEU A 147 -20.93 1.52 -25.03
N ASN A 148 -20.64 1.28 -23.75
CA ASN A 148 -21.68 0.92 -22.76
C ASN A 148 -22.34 2.12 -22.06
N GLY A 149 -21.88 3.33 -22.35
CA GLY A 149 -22.38 4.57 -21.74
C GLY A 149 -21.90 4.82 -20.31
N ASP A 150 -21.10 3.95 -19.73
CA ASP A 150 -20.52 4.12 -18.39
C ASP A 150 -19.62 5.37 -18.33
N GLN A 151 -19.78 6.18 -17.29
CA GLN A 151 -19.02 7.40 -17.07
C GLN A 151 -17.85 7.23 -16.11
N THR A 152 -17.62 6.01 -15.63
CA THR A 152 -16.52 5.68 -14.73
C THR A 152 -15.17 6.05 -15.35
N ARG A 153 -14.33 6.68 -14.57
CA ARG A 153 -13.00 7.15 -14.97
C ARG A 153 -11.93 6.52 -14.09
N ILE A 154 -10.77 6.33 -14.69
CA ILE A 154 -9.55 5.92 -13.98
C ILE A 154 -8.67 7.15 -13.80
N LEU A 155 -8.09 7.28 -12.60
CA LEU A 155 -7.03 8.23 -12.30
C LEU A 155 -5.71 7.47 -12.19
N MET A 156 -4.68 7.95 -12.88
CA MET A 156 -3.31 7.47 -12.71
C MET A 156 -2.36 8.62 -12.41
N LYS A 157 -1.38 8.35 -11.54
CA LYS A 157 -0.39 9.33 -11.11
C LYS A 157 0.98 8.68 -10.98
N LEU A 158 2.00 9.32 -11.57
CA LEU A 158 3.40 9.02 -11.31
C LEU A 158 4.01 10.13 -10.44
N VAL A 159 4.79 9.73 -9.46
CA VAL A 159 5.64 10.59 -8.64
C VAL A 159 7.08 10.37 -9.08
N VAL A 160 7.74 11.39 -9.57
CA VAL A 160 9.05 11.29 -10.23
C VAL A 160 10.03 12.24 -9.57
N ARG A 161 11.22 11.78 -9.23
CA ARG A 161 12.30 12.62 -8.70
C ARG A 161 12.86 13.51 -9.82
N ALA A 162 12.88 14.83 -9.62
CA ALA A 162 13.27 15.77 -10.68
C ALA A 162 14.74 15.66 -11.09
N SER A 163 15.63 15.26 -10.16
CA SER A 163 17.08 15.25 -10.40
C SER A 163 17.58 14.16 -11.35
N ASP A 164 16.92 13.00 -11.39
CA ASP A 164 17.34 11.83 -12.18
C ASP A 164 16.17 11.09 -12.86
N GLU A 165 14.99 11.67 -12.79
CA GLU A 165 13.75 11.17 -13.35
C GLU A 165 13.33 9.77 -12.86
N LYS A 166 13.87 9.29 -11.72
CA LYS A 166 13.46 8.01 -11.12
C LYS A 166 11.98 8.08 -10.72
N VAL A 167 11.21 7.07 -11.13
CA VAL A 167 9.83 6.90 -10.68
C VAL A 167 9.84 6.39 -9.23
N LEU A 168 9.43 7.25 -8.30
CA LEU A 168 9.38 7.00 -6.87
C LEU A 168 8.08 6.37 -6.42
N GLY A 169 7.00 6.60 -7.16
CA GLY A 169 5.70 6.05 -6.80
C GLY A 169 4.71 6.07 -7.97
N VAL A 170 3.79 5.11 -7.93
CA VAL A 170 2.67 5.00 -8.88
C VAL A 170 1.38 4.79 -8.07
N HIS A 171 0.34 5.54 -8.43
CA HIS A 171 -0.96 5.48 -7.76
C HIS A 171 -2.07 5.43 -8.80
N ILE A 172 -3.01 4.51 -8.62
CA ILE A 172 -4.12 4.25 -9.54
C ILE A 172 -5.42 4.21 -8.74
N VAL A 173 -6.45 4.87 -9.23
CA VAL A 173 -7.81 4.77 -8.70
C VAL A 173 -8.75 4.43 -9.85
N GLY A 174 -9.37 3.28 -9.81
CA GLY A 174 -10.27 2.80 -10.86
C GLY A 174 -10.30 1.28 -10.95
N ASP A 175 -11.05 0.80 -11.94
CA ASP A 175 -11.16 -0.63 -12.22
C ASP A 175 -9.78 -1.24 -12.51
N ASP A 176 -9.55 -2.45 -12.02
CA ASP A 176 -8.33 -3.23 -12.23
C ASP A 176 -7.05 -2.57 -11.64
N ALA A 177 -7.20 -1.59 -10.72
CA ALA A 177 -6.06 -0.89 -10.12
C ALA A 177 -5.11 -1.85 -9.38
N ALA A 178 -5.65 -2.88 -8.70
CA ALA A 178 -4.86 -3.89 -8.00
C ALA A 178 -3.98 -4.69 -8.95
N GLU A 179 -4.51 -5.12 -10.10
CA GLU A 179 -3.77 -5.88 -11.11
C GLU A 179 -2.69 -5.03 -11.76
N MET A 180 -3.03 -3.79 -12.13
CA MET A 180 -2.07 -2.87 -12.75
C MET A 180 -0.93 -2.51 -11.79
N ILE A 181 -1.23 -2.27 -10.51
CA ILE A 181 -0.20 -1.88 -9.53
C ILE A 181 0.77 -3.02 -9.24
N GLN A 182 0.29 -4.28 -9.21
CA GLN A 182 1.18 -5.44 -9.07
C GLN A 182 2.20 -5.49 -10.22
N MET A 183 1.76 -5.26 -11.46
CA MET A 183 2.64 -5.32 -12.63
C MET A 183 3.63 -4.16 -12.66
N VAL A 184 3.18 -2.93 -12.44
CA VAL A 184 4.05 -1.75 -12.46
C VAL A 184 5.01 -1.71 -11.28
N GLY A 185 4.66 -2.37 -10.17
CA GLY A 185 5.53 -2.53 -9.01
C GLY A 185 6.89 -3.16 -9.34
N ILE A 186 6.94 -4.03 -10.35
CA ILE A 186 8.19 -4.61 -10.85
C ILE A 186 9.11 -3.51 -11.40
N ALA A 187 8.58 -2.61 -12.24
CA ALA A 187 9.34 -1.51 -12.82
C ALA A 187 9.83 -0.52 -11.74
N VAL A 188 8.96 -0.18 -10.78
CA VAL A 188 9.33 0.70 -9.65
C VAL A 188 10.46 0.06 -8.83
N LYS A 189 10.33 -1.21 -8.47
CA LYS A 189 11.35 -1.94 -7.71
C LYS A 189 12.68 -2.08 -8.45
N MET A 190 12.66 -2.13 -9.77
CA MET A 190 13.86 -2.09 -10.62
C MET A 190 14.48 -0.69 -10.72
N GLY A 191 13.85 0.33 -10.18
CA GLY A 191 14.32 1.71 -10.25
C GLY A 191 14.10 2.36 -11.61
N ALA A 192 13.04 1.98 -12.33
CA ALA A 192 12.73 2.55 -13.63
C ALA A 192 12.57 4.07 -13.57
N THR A 193 12.99 4.73 -14.65
CA THR A 193 12.91 6.18 -14.82
C THR A 193 11.71 6.58 -15.68
N LYS A 194 11.34 7.84 -15.66
CA LYS A 194 10.29 8.37 -16.55
C LYS A 194 10.59 8.14 -18.04
N PRO A 195 11.83 8.34 -18.51
CA PRO A 195 12.21 7.91 -19.86
C PRO A 195 12.00 6.42 -20.16
N ASP A 196 12.13 5.52 -19.17
CA ASP A 196 11.84 4.09 -19.37
C ASP A 196 10.34 3.87 -19.66
N PHE A 197 9.47 4.55 -18.91
CA PHE A 197 8.03 4.54 -19.19
C PHE A 197 7.76 5.13 -20.58
N ASP A 198 8.36 6.27 -20.92
CA ASP A 198 8.10 6.99 -22.16
C ASP A 198 8.52 6.24 -23.44
N ARG A 199 9.58 5.44 -23.38
CA ARG A 199 10.05 4.63 -24.51
C ARG A 199 9.37 3.26 -24.62
N THR A 200 8.61 2.86 -23.60
CA THR A 200 7.84 1.61 -23.65
C THR A 200 6.67 1.76 -24.60
N CYS A 201 6.53 0.80 -25.52
CA CYS A 201 5.42 0.79 -26.45
C CYS A 201 4.09 0.54 -25.73
N ALA A 202 3.12 1.39 -25.97
CA ALA A 202 1.78 1.25 -25.40
C ALA A 202 1.04 0.04 -26.01
N LEU A 203 0.31 -0.69 -25.19
CA LEU A 203 -0.65 -1.70 -25.64
C LEU A 203 -2.02 -1.07 -25.81
N HIS A 204 -2.41 -0.78 -27.05
CA HIS A 204 -3.72 -0.20 -27.35
C HIS A 204 -4.71 -1.26 -27.85
N PRO A 205 -5.99 -1.27 -27.37
CA PRO A 205 -6.52 -0.43 -26.31
C PRO A 205 -6.41 -1.11 -24.93
N SER A 206 -5.82 -0.42 -23.98
CA SER A 206 -5.78 -0.85 -22.57
C SER A 206 -5.81 0.35 -21.61
N SER A 207 -6.25 0.16 -20.38
CA SER A 207 -6.14 1.23 -19.38
C SER A 207 -4.70 1.45 -18.94
N ALA A 208 -3.89 0.40 -18.90
CA ALA A 208 -2.48 0.45 -18.46
C ALA A 208 -1.59 1.28 -19.39
N GLU A 209 -1.97 1.45 -20.67
CA GLU A 209 -1.20 2.26 -21.62
C GLU A 209 -1.04 3.72 -21.18
N GLU A 210 -1.95 4.22 -20.36
CA GLU A 210 -1.86 5.59 -19.85
C GLU A 210 -0.62 5.81 -18.97
N LEU A 211 -0.07 4.78 -18.35
CA LEU A 211 1.18 4.89 -17.59
C LEU A 211 2.38 5.25 -18.47
N VAL A 212 2.35 4.89 -19.76
CA VAL A 212 3.44 5.15 -20.72
C VAL A 212 3.10 6.26 -21.70
N THR A 213 1.90 6.84 -21.62
CA THR A 213 1.47 7.95 -22.51
C THR A 213 1.43 9.32 -21.82
N MET A 214 1.59 9.40 -20.52
CA MET A 214 1.66 10.65 -19.75
C MET A 214 2.95 11.42 -20.05
N ARG A 215 2.97 12.30 -21.06
CA ARG A 215 4.15 13.06 -21.51
C ARG A 215 4.35 14.40 -20.81
N GLN A 216 3.28 14.98 -20.29
CA GLN A 216 3.31 16.34 -19.73
C GLN A 216 3.26 16.30 -18.21
N LYS A 217 4.15 17.07 -17.58
CA LYS A 217 4.11 17.28 -16.13
C LYS A 217 2.78 17.94 -15.77
N TRP A 218 2.17 17.42 -14.72
CA TRP A 218 0.97 18.05 -14.16
C TRP A 218 1.36 19.31 -13.37
N ILE A 219 0.78 20.42 -13.72
CA ILE A 219 0.91 21.69 -13.00
C ILE A 219 -0.41 21.94 -12.28
N PRO A 220 -0.42 22.16 -10.95
CA PRO A 220 -1.64 22.56 -10.25
C PRO A 220 -2.24 23.79 -10.91
N ASP A 221 -3.55 23.78 -11.13
CA ASP A 221 -4.25 25.02 -11.50
C ASP A 221 -3.97 26.04 -10.40
N VAL A 222 -3.26 27.12 -10.75
CA VAL A 222 -3.12 28.26 -9.87
C VAL A 222 -4.54 28.81 -9.72
N GLN A 223 -5.19 28.52 -8.58
CA GLN A 223 -6.46 29.14 -8.27
C GLN A 223 -6.22 30.65 -8.36
N ALA A 224 -6.87 31.26 -9.33
CA ALA A 224 -6.96 32.71 -9.38
C ALA A 224 -7.59 33.17 -8.06
N THR A 225 -6.76 33.74 -7.19
CA THR A 225 -7.17 34.38 -5.94
C THR A 225 -8.04 35.61 -6.23
#